data_85079bdcff085ef25412955cf12c36e4
#
_entry.id   85079bdcff085ef25412955cf12c36e4
#
_cell.length_a   1.000
_cell.length_b   1.000
_cell.length_c   1.000
_cell.angle_alpha   90.00
_cell.angle_beta   90.00
_cell.angle_gamma   90.00
#
_symmetry.space_group_name_H-M   'P 1'
#
loop_
_entity.id
_entity.type
_entity.pdbx_description
1 polymer ?
#
loop_
_entity_poly.entity_id
_entity_poly.type
_entity_poly.pdbx_seq_one_letter_code
_entity_poly.pdbx_strand_id
1 'polypeptide(L)'
;RLFSVLPLHHTYESTIGFLLPFAVGTSIAICQGLKYIVPNMQETHPTALLAVPILVETLYKRITATIKKSKKDGLVNSMIHVTNALKTVGVDIKRKVFSEIHDNLGGKLRIIVSAAAPIDAKVGKWVQDIGIMFLQGYGLTETAPIAALTPEFNPKVGSAGKPVISAKAKVYNPN
;
A
#
# COMPACT_ATOMS: atom_id res chain seq x y z
N ARG A 1 11.72 -6.47 4.62
CA ARG A 1 11.99 -5.17 5.26
C ARG A 1 10.75 -4.30 5.21
N LEU A 2 10.32 -3.77 6.35
CA LEU A 2 9.25 -2.80 6.46
C LEU A 2 9.83 -1.37 6.38
N PHE A 3 9.12 -0.46 5.73
CA PHE A 3 9.44 0.97 5.71
C PHE A 3 8.55 1.71 6.71
N SER A 4 9.16 2.25 7.76
CA SER A 4 8.53 3.00 8.83
C SER A 4 8.59 4.49 8.52
N VAL A 5 7.44 5.13 8.35
CA VAL A 5 7.31 6.55 7.96
C VAL A 5 6.33 7.33 8.83
N LEU A 6 5.48 6.62 9.55
CA LEU A 6 4.48 7.24 10.43
C LEU A 6 5.07 7.47 11.84
N PRO A 7 4.47 8.35 12.65
CA PRO A 7 4.95 8.60 14.00
C PRO A 7 4.85 7.36 14.90
N LEU A 8 5.96 6.97 15.54
CA LEU A 8 6.03 5.79 16.42
C LEU A 8 5.12 5.87 17.66
N HIS A 9 4.71 7.08 18.08
CA HIS A 9 3.75 7.24 19.17
C HIS A 9 2.31 6.93 18.78
N HIS A 10 2.03 6.76 17.49
CA HIS A 10 0.71 6.35 17.01
C HIS A 10 0.61 4.82 17.05
N THR A 11 -0.48 4.28 17.60
CA THR A 11 -0.67 2.82 17.79
C THR A 11 -0.53 2.03 16.50
N TYR A 12 -0.94 2.58 15.34
CA TYR A 12 -0.80 1.94 14.06
C TYR A 12 0.67 1.68 13.70
N GLU A 13 1.54 2.69 13.86
CA GLU A 13 2.97 2.52 13.56
C GLU A 13 3.68 1.73 14.65
N SER A 14 3.43 2.01 15.93
CA SER A 14 4.10 1.28 17.02
C SER A 14 3.80 -0.21 17.01
N THR A 15 2.55 -0.61 16.76
CA THR A 15 2.17 -2.02 16.79
C THR A 15 2.52 -2.73 15.48
N ILE A 16 2.05 -2.21 14.34
CA ILE A 16 2.19 -2.90 13.05
C ILE A 16 3.51 -2.54 12.35
N GLY A 17 4.01 -1.32 12.56
CA GLY A 17 5.24 -0.82 11.94
C GLY A 17 6.50 -1.18 12.72
N PHE A 18 6.42 -1.41 14.03
CA PHE A 18 7.57 -1.65 14.88
C PHE A 18 7.49 -2.99 15.63
N LEU A 19 6.51 -3.17 16.53
CA LEU A 19 6.45 -4.38 17.37
C LEU A 19 6.24 -5.66 16.58
N LEU A 20 5.34 -5.67 15.59
CA LEU A 20 5.08 -6.84 14.76
C LEU A 20 6.32 -7.25 13.94
N PRO A 21 6.98 -6.36 13.18
CA PRO A 21 8.22 -6.69 12.48
C PRO A 21 9.32 -7.18 13.41
N PHE A 22 9.46 -6.57 14.58
CA PHE A 22 10.42 -7.00 15.60
C PHE A 22 10.13 -8.41 16.08
N ALA A 23 8.86 -8.73 16.39
CA ALA A 23 8.45 -10.04 16.89
C ALA A 23 8.67 -11.17 15.86
N VAL A 24 8.57 -10.87 14.55
CA VAL A 24 8.77 -11.85 13.46
C VAL A 24 10.16 -11.79 12.82
N GLY A 25 11.10 -11.05 13.41
CA GLY A 25 12.48 -10.92 12.90
C GLY A 25 12.60 -10.19 11.57
N THR A 26 11.65 -9.31 11.23
CA THR A 26 11.69 -8.49 10.03
C THR A 26 12.46 -7.20 10.27
N SER A 27 13.40 -6.86 9.38
CA SER A 27 14.13 -5.58 9.47
C SER A 27 13.22 -4.39 9.19
N ILE A 28 13.47 -3.29 9.90
CA ILE A 28 12.74 -2.02 9.78
C ILE A 28 13.70 -0.97 9.21
N ALA A 29 13.26 -0.23 8.19
CA ALA A 29 13.94 0.94 7.67
C ALA A 29 13.14 2.18 8.09
N ILE A 30 13.76 3.03 8.91
CA ILE A 30 13.11 4.25 9.42
C ILE A 30 13.37 5.40 8.45
N CYS A 31 12.29 6.07 8.05
CA CYS A 31 12.37 7.23 7.16
C CYS A 31 12.91 8.45 7.89
N GLN A 32 13.86 9.16 7.29
CA GLN A 32 14.46 10.36 7.84
C GLN A 32 13.54 11.59 7.81
N GLY A 33 12.36 11.47 7.20
CA GLY A 33 11.34 12.51 7.10
C GLY A 33 10.64 12.51 5.75
N LEU A 34 9.50 13.19 5.66
CA LEU A 34 8.59 13.10 4.51
C LEU A 34 9.23 13.45 3.15
N LYS A 35 10.18 14.38 3.13
CA LYS A 35 10.92 14.76 1.92
C LYS A 35 11.90 13.69 1.45
N TYR A 36 12.29 12.77 2.32
CA TYR A 36 13.25 11.70 2.02
C TYR A 36 12.61 10.35 1.73
N ILE A 37 11.27 10.26 1.67
CA ILE A 37 10.56 8.98 1.46
C ILE A 37 11.11 8.23 0.24
N VAL A 38 11.11 8.85 -0.94
CA VAL A 38 11.56 8.19 -2.17
C VAL A 38 13.08 7.87 -2.12
N PRO A 39 13.99 8.81 -1.76
CA PRO A 39 15.40 8.48 -1.59
C PRO A 39 15.65 7.32 -0.61
N ASN A 40 15.00 7.34 0.57
CA ASN A 40 15.19 6.29 1.55
C ASN A 40 14.57 4.94 1.10
N MET A 41 13.48 4.94 0.34
CA MET A 41 12.95 3.72 -0.26
C MET A 41 13.92 3.13 -1.30
N GLN A 42 14.57 3.98 -2.10
CA GLN A 42 15.56 3.55 -3.09
C GLN A 42 16.82 3.00 -2.43
N GLU A 43 17.25 3.57 -1.32
CA GLU A 43 18.42 3.12 -0.55
C GLU A 43 18.13 1.81 0.21
N THR A 44 16.96 1.72 0.85
CA THR A 44 16.66 0.63 1.78
C THR A 44 15.93 -0.56 1.15
N HIS A 45 15.40 -0.39 -0.05
CA HIS A 45 14.67 -1.42 -0.82
C HIS A 45 13.60 -2.15 0.00
N PRO A 46 12.60 -1.45 0.59
CA PRO A 46 11.60 -2.07 1.42
C PRO A 46 10.68 -2.98 0.61
N THR A 47 10.11 -3.98 1.29
CA THR A 47 9.11 -4.89 0.70
C THR A 47 7.69 -4.55 1.12
N ALA A 48 7.54 -3.84 2.24
CA ALA A 48 6.25 -3.42 2.79
C ALA A 48 6.29 -1.95 3.24
N LEU A 49 5.18 -1.26 3.05
CA LEU A 49 4.96 0.12 3.48
C LEU A 49 3.66 0.22 4.26
N LEU A 50 3.71 0.73 5.49
CA LEU A 50 2.53 1.24 6.18
C LEU A 50 2.31 2.70 5.81
N ALA A 51 1.08 3.05 5.48
CA ALA A 51 0.77 4.37 4.98
C ALA A 51 -0.59 4.87 5.48
N VAL A 52 -0.75 6.16 5.45
CA VAL A 52 -2.05 6.83 5.48
C VAL A 52 -2.44 7.24 4.05
N PRO A 53 -3.73 7.43 3.74
CA PRO A 53 -4.18 7.74 2.38
C PRO A 53 -3.44 8.88 1.71
N ILE A 54 -3.25 9.99 2.42
CA ILE A 54 -2.56 11.18 1.88
C ILE A 54 -1.13 10.88 1.38
N LEU A 55 -0.42 9.94 2.01
CA LEU A 55 0.90 9.52 1.57
C LEU A 55 0.83 8.76 0.25
N VAL A 56 -0.07 7.78 0.14
CA VAL A 56 -0.25 6.97 -1.08
C VAL A 56 -0.71 7.86 -2.25
N GLU A 57 -1.65 8.76 -2.00
CA GLU A 57 -2.14 9.72 -2.99
C GLU A 57 -1.04 10.68 -3.45
N THR A 58 -0.16 11.10 -2.54
CA THR A 58 0.97 11.96 -2.89
C THR A 58 1.97 11.23 -3.78
N LEU A 59 2.29 9.96 -3.45
CA LEU A 59 3.15 9.12 -4.30
C LEU A 59 2.51 8.92 -5.68
N TYR A 60 1.22 8.57 -5.72
CA TYR A 60 0.45 8.45 -6.96
C TYR A 60 0.52 9.71 -7.82
N LYS A 61 0.23 10.89 -7.24
CA LYS A 61 0.27 12.17 -7.94
C LYS A 61 1.66 12.47 -8.52
N ARG A 62 2.73 12.23 -7.75
CA ARG A 62 4.11 12.44 -8.21
C ARG A 62 4.47 11.51 -9.38
N ILE A 63 4.17 10.22 -9.26
CA ILE A 63 4.48 9.23 -10.31
C ILE A 63 3.70 9.54 -11.58
N THR A 64 2.39 9.77 -11.47
CA THR A 64 1.54 10.08 -12.64
C THR A 64 1.90 11.41 -13.30
N ALA A 65 2.32 12.42 -12.54
CA ALA A 65 2.83 13.66 -13.10
C ALA A 65 4.12 13.44 -13.91
N THR A 66 5.03 12.59 -13.43
CA THR A 66 6.26 12.22 -14.16
C THR A 66 5.94 11.47 -15.44
N ILE A 67 5.00 10.50 -15.40
CA ILE A 67 4.51 9.76 -16.57
C ILE A 67 3.93 10.72 -17.63
N LYS A 68 3.09 11.68 -17.21
CA LYS A 68 2.52 12.69 -18.10
C LYS A 68 3.59 13.59 -18.73
N LYS A 69 4.57 14.06 -17.95
CA LYS A 69 5.70 14.85 -18.48
C LYS A 69 6.46 14.09 -19.56
N SER A 70 6.62 12.78 -19.41
CA SER A 70 7.28 11.91 -20.38
C SER A 70 6.39 11.52 -21.56
N LYS A 71 5.15 12.03 -21.64
CA LYS A 71 4.13 11.67 -22.67
C LYS A 71 3.87 10.16 -22.78
N LYS A 72 4.06 9.41 -21.67
CA LYS A 72 3.88 7.95 -21.59
C LYS A 72 2.52 7.54 -21.00
N ASP A 73 1.63 8.47 -20.67
CA ASP A 73 0.35 8.21 -19.99
C ASP A 73 -0.57 7.29 -20.79
N GLY A 74 -0.73 7.51 -22.10
CA GLY A 74 -1.48 6.61 -22.97
C GLY A 74 -0.90 5.19 -23.02
N LEU A 75 0.42 5.07 -23.08
CA LEU A 75 1.11 3.78 -23.09
C LEU A 75 0.91 3.03 -21.77
N VAL A 76 1.09 3.72 -20.63
CA VAL A 76 0.90 3.12 -19.29
C VAL A 76 -0.54 2.65 -19.11
N ASN A 77 -1.54 3.44 -19.52
CA ASN A 77 -2.94 3.03 -19.45
C ASN A 77 -3.22 1.77 -20.32
N SER A 78 -2.72 1.74 -21.55
CA SER A 78 -2.86 0.57 -22.41
C SER A 78 -2.19 -0.67 -21.79
N MET A 79 -1.00 -0.53 -21.22
CA MET A 79 -0.31 -1.61 -20.52
C MET A 79 -1.07 -2.12 -19.29
N ILE A 80 -1.74 -1.24 -18.53
CA ILE A 80 -2.62 -1.64 -17.42
C ILE A 80 -3.74 -2.54 -17.93
N HIS A 81 -4.41 -2.17 -19.02
CA HIS A 81 -5.47 -3.01 -19.59
C HIS A 81 -4.95 -4.37 -20.04
N VAL A 82 -3.82 -4.41 -20.76
CA VAL A 82 -3.21 -5.67 -21.25
C VAL A 82 -2.79 -6.56 -20.07
N THR A 83 -2.08 -6.02 -19.08
CA THR A 83 -1.61 -6.81 -17.93
C THR A 83 -2.75 -7.29 -17.04
N ASN A 84 -3.83 -6.53 -16.93
CA ASN A 84 -5.04 -6.96 -16.23
C ASN A 84 -5.73 -8.11 -16.98
N ALA A 85 -5.84 -8.05 -18.31
CA ALA A 85 -6.38 -9.14 -19.11
C ALA A 85 -5.52 -10.41 -19.01
N LEU A 86 -4.19 -10.31 -19.07
CA LEU A 86 -3.27 -11.44 -18.87
C LEU A 86 -3.41 -12.08 -17.49
N LYS A 87 -3.62 -11.27 -16.46
CA LYS A 87 -3.83 -11.77 -15.09
C LYS A 87 -5.08 -12.63 -14.95
N THR A 88 -6.14 -12.38 -15.74
CA THR A 88 -7.35 -13.23 -15.71
C THR A 88 -7.10 -14.64 -16.20
N VAL A 89 -6.09 -14.85 -17.05
CA VAL A 89 -5.65 -16.17 -17.54
C VAL A 89 -4.44 -16.72 -16.78
N GLY A 90 -4.15 -16.16 -15.60
CA GLY A 90 -3.11 -16.65 -14.69
C GLY A 90 -1.70 -16.11 -14.95
N VAL A 91 -1.51 -15.19 -15.90
CA VAL A 91 -0.20 -14.63 -16.24
C VAL A 91 -0.05 -13.24 -15.63
N ASP A 92 0.72 -13.11 -14.54
CA ASP A 92 0.99 -11.82 -13.89
C ASP A 92 2.41 -11.32 -14.24
N ILE A 93 2.50 -10.37 -15.16
CA ILE A 93 3.73 -9.73 -15.61
C ILE A 93 3.83 -8.26 -15.20
N LYS A 94 2.91 -7.77 -14.37
CA LYS A 94 2.80 -6.35 -13.99
C LYS A 94 4.11 -5.78 -13.48
N ARG A 95 4.78 -6.47 -12.56
CA ARG A 95 6.05 -5.99 -12.00
C ARG A 95 7.15 -5.82 -13.05
N LYS A 96 7.18 -6.67 -14.07
CA LYS A 96 8.14 -6.58 -15.19
C LYS A 96 7.80 -5.41 -16.11
N VAL A 97 6.52 -5.26 -16.45
CA VAL A 97 6.04 -4.19 -17.34
C VAL A 97 6.20 -2.80 -16.70
N PHE A 98 5.95 -2.68 -15.39
CA PHE A 98 6.04 -1.43 -14.64
C PHE A 98 7.33 -1.30 -13.83
N SER A 99 8.44 -1.95 -14.26
CA SER A 99 9.71 -1.96 -13.51
C SER A 99 10.23 -0.54 -13.21
N GLU A 100 10.16 0.40 -14.16
CA GLU A 100 10.57 1.79 -13.97
C GLU A 100 9.83 2.46 -12.79
N ILE A 101 8.52 2.16 -12.61
CA ILE A 101 7.74 2.66 -11.48
C ILE A 101 8.17 1.97 -10.18
N HIS A 102 8.40 0.66 -10.24
CA HIS A 102 8.87 -0.10 -9.07
C HIS A 102 10.24 0.37 -8.61
N ASP A 103 11.18 0.63 -9.54
CA ASP A 103 12.53 1.10 -9.23
C ASP A 103 12.51 2.45 -8.52
N ASN A 104 11.62 3.35 -8.91
CA ASN A 104 11.38 4.62 -8.19
C ASN A 104 10.86 4.42 -6.76
N LEU A 105 10.26 3.26 -6.46
CA LEU A 105 9.80 2.86 -5.12
C LEU A 105 10.77 1.87 -4.44
N GLY A 106 12.03 1.83 -4.87
CA GLY A 106 13.08 0.97 -4.31
C GLY A 106 13.12 -0.45 -4.89
N GLY A 107 12.35 -0.74 -5.94
CA GLY A 107 12.39 -1.99 -6.72
C GLY A 107 11.77 -3.23 -6.04
N LYS A 108 11.67 -3.25 -4.71
CA LYS A 108 11.24 -4.44 -3.94
C LYS A 108 9.89 -4.30 -3.24
N LEU A 109 9.22 -3.15 -3.34
CA LEU A 109 7.95 -2.92 -2.70
C LEU A 109 6.88 -3.87 -3.26
N ARG A 110 6.26 -4.66 -2.38
CA ARG A 110 5.28 -5.70 -2.73
C ARG A 110 3.90 -5.41 -2.15
N ILE A 111 3.86 -4.74 -1.00
CA ILE A 111 2.62 -4.51 -0.27
C ILE A 111 2.59 -3.09 0.31
N ILE A 112 1.45 -2.45 0.16
CA ILE A 112 1.10 -1.20 0.87
C ILE A 112 -0.15 -1.48 1.69
N VAL A 113 -0.08 -1.20 2.99
CA VAL A 113 -1.23 -1.23 3.88
C VAL A 113 -1.61 0.21 4.21
N SER A 114 -2.80 0.63 3.82
CA SER A 114 -3.33 1.97 4.09
C SER A 114 -4.44 1.92 5.13
N ALA A 115 -4.34 2.74 6.17
CA ALA A 115 -5.35 2.81 7.23
C ALA A 115 -5.52 4.26 7.72
N ALA A 116 -6.33 4.47 8.74
CA ALA A 116 -6.65 5.71 9.43
C ALA A 116 -7.67 6.62 8.71
N ALA A 117 -7.86 6.50 7.39
CA ALA A 117 -8.90 7.22 6.65
C ALA A 117 -9.28 6.48 5.36
N PRO A 118 -10.42 6.77 4.73
CA PRO A 118 -10.74 6.30 3.39
C PRO A 118 -9.74 6.84 2.36
N ILE A 119 -9.42 6.03 1.34
CA ILE A 119 -8.60 6.43 0.20
C ILE A 119 -9.47 6.52 -1.06
N ASP A 120 -9.08 7.39 -2.00
CA ASP A 120 -9.69 7.38 -3.33
C ASP A 120 -9.52 6.00 -3.98
N ALA A 121 -10.64 5.38 -4.34
CA ALA A 121 -10.67 4.04 -4.93
C ALA A 121 -9.83 3.94 -6.22
N LYS A 122 -9.72 5.04 -6.99
CA LYS A 122 -8.87 5.09 -8.19
C LYS A 122 -7.40 4.93 -7.85
N VAL A 123 -6.95 5.53 -6.74
CA VAL A 123 -5.56 5.43 -6.29
C VAL A 123 -5.24 4.02 -5.82
N GLY A 124 -6.09 3.43 -4.97
CA GLY A 124 -5.89 2.06 -4.52
C GLY A 124 -5.91 1.05 -5.67
N LYS A 125 -6.85 1.22 -6.61
CA LYS A 125 -6.90 0.38 -7.82
C LYS A 125 -5.64 0.54 -8.68
N TRP A 126 -5.16 1.77 -8.88
CA TRP A 126 -3.95 2.02 -9.65
C TRP A 126 -2.72 1.32 -9.03
N VAL A 127 -2.60 1.34 -7.70
CA VAL A 127 -1.54 0.62 -6.99
C VAL A 127 -1.59 -0.89 -7.28
N GLN A 128 -2.79 -1.49 -7.29
CA GLN A 128 -2.98 -2.89 -7.68
C GLN A 128 -2.70 -3.13 -9.16
N ASP A 129 -3.05 -2.19 -10.02
CA ASP A 129 -2.86 -2.28 -11.48
C ASP A 129 -1.39 -2.29 -11.88
N ILE A 130 -0.52 -1.63 -11.12
CA ILE A 130 0.94 -1.68 -11.33
C ILE A 130 1.62 -2.88 -10.65
N GLY A 131 0.86 -3.77 -9.99
CA GLY A 131 1.39 -5.02 -9.41
C GLY A 131 1.91 -4.90 -7.98
N ILE A 132 1.43 -3.90 -7.22
CA ILE A 132 1.64 -3.81 -5.77
C ILE A 132 0.35 -4.21 -5.07
N MET A 133 0.44 -5.15 -4.11
CA MET A 133 -0.70 -5.51 -3.27
C MET A 133 -1.11 -4.32 -2.42
N PHE A 134 -2.38 -3.94 -2.51
CA PHE A 134 -2.92 -2.82 -1.76
C PHE A 134 -3.99 -3.32 -0.79
N LEU A 135 -3.73 -3.17 0.51
CA LEU A 135 -4.65 -3.54 1.57
C LEU A 135 -5.13 -2.30 2.31
N GLN A 136 -6.39 -2.34 2.72
CA GLN A 136 -6.99 -1.30 3.55
C GLN A 136 -7.31 -1.87 4.92
N GLY A 137 -6.89 -1.15 5.97
CA GLY A 137 -7.19 -1.47 7.35
C GLY A 137 -8.16 -0.46 7.96
N TYR A 138 -8.99 -0.94 8.85
CA TYR A 138 -9.82 -0.14 9.74
C TYR A 138 -9.50 -0.47 11.19
N GLY A 139 -9.41 0.56 12.00
CA GLY A 139 -9.20 0.38 13.42
C GLY A 139 -9.14 1.71 14.15
N LEU A 140 -9.00 1.60 15.46
CA LEU A 140 -8.98 2.70 16.41
C LEU A 140 -7.82 2.46 17.39
N THR A 141 -7.41 3.49 18.13
CA THR A 141 -6.43 3.32 19.21
C THR A 141 -6.90 2.24 20.20
N GLU A 142 -8.20 2.23 20.51
CA GLU A 142 -8.84 1.29 21.41
C GLU A 142 -8.90 -0.14 20.89
N THR A 143 -8.67 -0.36 19.61
CA THR A 143 -8.62 -1.71 18.99
C THR A 143 -7.21 -2.24 18.77
N ALA A 144 -6.19 -1.55 19.24
CA ALA A 144 -4.77 -1.89 19.36
C ALA A 144 -4.07 -2.41 18.07
N PRO A 145 -4.08 -1.80 16.95
CA PRO A 145 -4.90 -0.72 16.38
C PRO A 145 -5.91 -1.20 15.32
N ILE A 146 -5.89 -2.49 14.89
CA ILE A 146 -6.65 -2.98 13.74
C ILE A 146 -7.83 -3.84 14.19
N ALA A 147 -9.04 -3.45 13.76
CA ALA A 147 -10.27 -4.22 13.94
C ALA A 147 -10.64 -5.01 12.68
N ALA A 148 -10.33 -4.48 11.49
CA ALA A 148 -10.60 -5.14 10.20
C ALA A 148 -9.50 -4.85 9.19
N LEU A 149 -9.30 -5.77 8.25
CA LEU A 149 -8.32 -5.67 7.18
C LEU A 149 -8.87 -6.33 5.91
N THR A 150 -8.62 -5.74 4.74
CA THR A 150 -8.92 -6.40 3.48
C THR A 150 -8.08 -7.68 3.35
N PRO A 151 -8.68 -8.78 2.87
CA PRO A 151 -7.95 -10.04 2.71
C PRO A 151 -6.86 -9.92 1.64
N GLU A 152 -5.77 -10.66 1.82
CA GLU A 152 -4.67 -10.71 0.86
C GLU A 152 -5.14 -11.21 -0.52
N PHE A 153 -6.01 -12.22 -0.52
CA PHE A 153 -6.59 -12.74 -1.75
C PHE A 153 -7.84 -11.95 -2.13
N ASN A 154 -7.80 -11.31 -3.30
CA ASN A 154 -8.87 -10.48 -3.86
C ASN A 154 -9.25 -9.28 -2.96
N PRO A 155 -8.30 -8.40 -2.62
CA PRO A 155 -8.58 -7.22 -1.81
C PRO A 155 -9.51 -6.26 -2.55
N LYS A 156 -10.64 -5.93 -1.94
CA LYS A 156 -11.62 -4.99 -2.49
C LYS A 156 -11.27 -3.58 -2.05
N VAL A 157 -10.83 -2.75 -2.98
CA VAL A 157 -10.57 -1.32 -2.72
C VAL A 157 -11.87 -0.62 -2.30
N GLY A 158 -11.77 0.27 -1.31
CA GLY A 158 -12.92 0.98 -0.75
C GLY A 158 -13.68 0.19 0.34
N SER A 159 -13.18 -1.01 0.70
CA SER A 159 -13.71 -1.79 1.82
C SER A 159 -12.76 -1.78 2.99
N ALA A 160 -13.28 -1.74 4.21
CA ALA A 160 -12.49 -1.95 5.44
C ALA A 160 -12.05 -3.43 5.62
N GLY A 161 -12.55 -4.33 4.78
CA GLY A 161 -12.22 -5.75 4.82
C GLY A 161 -13.04 -6.56 5.81
N LYS A 162 -12.43 -7.63 6.33
CA LYS A 162 -13.04 -8.55 7.30
C LYS A 162 -12.47 -8.26 8.70
N PRO A 163 -13.25 -8.51 9.76
CA PRO A 163 -12.72 -8.46 11.13
C PRO A 163 -11.50 -9.36 11.26
N VAL A 164 -10.49 -8.91 12.02
CA VAL A 164 -9.34 -9.75 12.37
C VAL A 164 -9.78 -10.90 13.28
N ILE A 165 -8.98 -11.96 13.37
CA ILE A 165 -9.34 -13.22 14.08
C ILE A 165 -9.76 -12.95 15.53
N SER A 166 -9.15 -11.98 16.19
CA SER A 166 -9.43 -11.60 17.58
C SER A 166 -10.61 -10.65 17.77
N ALA A 167 -11.24 -10.16 16.68
CA ALA A 167 -12.30 -9.17 16.73
C ALA A 167 -13.63 -9.71 16.17
N LYS A 168 -14.73 -9.23 16.75
CA LYS A 168 -16.09 -9.41 16.19
C LYS A 168 -16.64 -8.05 15.84
N ALA A 169 -17.20 -7.90 14.63
CA ALA A 169 -17.84 -6.68 14.18
C ALA A 169 -19.33 -6.94 13.91
N LYS A 170 -20.16 -6.00 14.34
CA LYS A 170 -21.61 -6.01 14.09
C LYS A 170 -22.04 -4.60 13.74
N VAL A 171 -22.86 -4.47 12.69
CA VAL A 171 -23.56 -3.22 12.42
C VAL A 171 -24.68 -3.08 13.45
N TYR A 172 -24.65 -1.99 14.21
CA TYR A 172 -25.69 -1.67 15.16
C TYR A 172 -26.70 -0.72 14.50
N ASN A 173 -27.98 -1.07 14.56
CA ASN A 173 -29.07 -0.30 13.96
C ASN A 173 -28.88 0.01 12.46
N PRO A 174 -28.89 -1.02 11.59
CA PRO A 174 -28.63 -0.86 10.16
C PRO A 174 -29.89 -0.36 9.44
N ASN A 175 -30.32 0.89 9.67
CA ASN A 175 -31.36 1.53 8.86
C ASN A 175 -30.76 2.14 7.62
#